data_44c8325b4d49f51b03b8976cecd49b60
#
_entry.id   44c8325b4d49f51b03b8976cecd49b60
#
_cell.length_a   1.000
_cell.length_b   1.000
_cell.length_c   1.000
_cell.angle_alpha   90.00
_cell.angle_beta   90.00
_cell.angle_gamma   90.00
#
_symmetry.space_group_name_H-M   'P 1'
#
loop_
_entity.id
_entity.type
_entity.pdbx_description
1 polymer ?
#
loop_
_entity_poly.entity_id
_entity_poly.type
_entity_poly.pdbx_seq_one_letter_code
_entity_poly.pdbx_strand_id
1 'polypeptide(L)'
;DFKGAKNGEKVDYALFCQSRLVMLVEAKNYAQTLPNHDAQLARYFNSSVGVTVAVITNGREWRFFTDLNNKNVMDDEPFLILDFSSGNDAHYEQLFYFQYDEFQPEKLRAVAEENRYLAIFQKIINKSLRGNNLDFVRFVVQQANLQRQLTSKLLESLAPMVKEATESVIADMAIIGFMRNEQGEHKT
;
A
#
# COMPACT_ATOMS: atom_id res chain seq x y z
N ASP A 1 29.91 5.26 -13.39
CA ASP A 1 30.24 4.41 -12.23
C ASP A 1 29.63 5.04 -10.99
N PHE A 2 28.46 4.51 -10.55
CA PHE A 2 27.88 4.86 -9.27
C PHE A 2 28.74 4.24 -8.16
N LYS A 3 29.64 5.01 -7.57
CA LYS A 3 30.41 4.63 -6.39
C LYS A 3 29.60 4.99 -5.14
N GLY A 4 28.69 4.12 -4.75
CA GLY A 4 28.01 4.17 -3.45
C GLY A 4 28.63 3.19 -2.47
N ALA A 5 29.23 3.69 -1.46
CA ALA A 5 29.43 3.28 -0.08
C ALA A 5 30.00 1.90 0.30
N LYS A 6 30.36 0.98 -0.51
CA LYS A 6 31.35 -0.12 -0.25
C LYS A 6 31.91 -0.63 -1.55
N ASN A 7 33.23 -0.83 -1.61
CA ASN A 7 33.89 -1.36 -2.82
C ASN A 7 33.24 -2.67 -3.27
N GLY A 8 32.62 -2.64 -4.49
CA GLY A 8 32.11 -3.83 -5.18
C GLY A 8 30.60 -4.00 -5.21
N GLU A 9 29.83 -3.29 -4.43
CA GLU A 9 28.36 -3.33 -4.53
C GLU A 9 27.90 -2.49 -5.73
N LYS A 10 26.91 -2.97 -6.49
CA LYS A 10 26.28 -2.27 -7.63
C LYS A 10 24.78 -2.51 -7.57
N VAL A 11 24.01 -1.50 -7.92
CA VAL A 11 22.59 -1.66 -8.24
C VAL A 11 22.47 -2.25 -9.64
N ASP A 12 21.52 -3.14 -9.88
CA ASP A 12 21.40 -3.83 -11.15
C ASP A 12 21.05 -2.87 -12.30
N TYR A 13 20.10 -1.95 -12.06
CA TYR A 13 19.70 -0.96 -13.08
C TYR A 13 19.53 0.43 -12.46
N ALA A 14 19.95 1.43 -13.24
CA ALA A 14 19.75 2.84 -12.95
C ALA A 14 19.05 3.50 -14.14
N LEU A 15 17.86 4.04 -13.93
CA LEU A 15 17.04 4.64 -14.97
C LEU A 15 17.15 6.16 -14.94
N PHE A 16 17.28 6.75 -16.10
CA PHE A 16 17.45 8.19 -16.28
C PHE A 16 16.27 8.76 -17.07
N CYS A 17 15.73 9.87 -16.62
CA CYS A 17 14.79 10.71 -17.35
C CYS A 17 15.42 12.08 -17.56
N GLN A 18 15.49 12.55 -18.83
CA GLN A 18 16.11 13.83 -19.18
C GLN A 18 17.52 14.02 -18.58
N SER A 19 18.36 12.97 -18.66
CA SER A 19 19.71 12.91 -18.10
C SER A 19 19.81 12.99 -16.58
N ARG A 20 18.70 12.93 -15.86
CA ARG A 20 18.67 12.83 -14.38
C ARG A 20 18.41 11.39 -13.98
N LEU A 21 19.16 10.90 -13.00
CA LEU A 21 18.89 9.61 -12.39
C LEU A 21 17.59 9.75 -11.58
N VAL A 22 16.60 8.90 -11.90
CA VAL A 22 15.26 8.99 -11.28
C VAL A 22 14.85 7.72 -10.57
N MET A 23 15.38 6.56 -11.00
CA MET A 23 14.97 5.28 -10.44
C MET A 23 16.14 4.31 -10.34
N LEU A 24 16.19 3.55 -9.26
CA LEU A 24 17.10 2.43 -9.04
C LEU A 24 16.31 1.14 -8.99
N VAL A 25 16.80 0.08 -9.64
CA VAL A 25 16.13 -1.24 -9.63
C VAL A 25 17.12 -2.31 -9.19
N GLU A 26 16.73 -3.09 -8.21
CA GLU A 26 17.42 -4.29 -7.75
C GLU A 26 16.60 -5.52 -8.14
N ALA A 27 17.20 -6.40 -8.93
CA ALA A 27 16.58 -7.62 -9.42
C ALA A 27 16.99 -8.83 -8.58
N LYS A 28 16.02 -9.62 -8.16
CA LYS A 28 16.23 -10.86 -7.40
C LYS A 28 15.84 -12.08 -8.24
N ASN A 29 16.29 -13.24 -7.82
CA ASN A 29 15.91 -14.49 -8.47
C ASN A 29 14.38 -14.67 -8.48
N TYR A 30 13.82 -15.13 -9.60
CA TYR A 30 12.38 -15.33 -9.80
C TYR A 30 11.70 -16.17 -8.68
N ALA A 31 12.39 -17.19 -8.17
CA ALA A 31 11.88 -18.06 -7.11
C ALA A 31 12.00 -17.44 -5.71
N GLN A 32 12.68 -16.31 -5.57
CA GLN A 32 12.91 -15.68 -4.29
C GLN A 32 11.69 -14.85 -3.85
N THR A 33 11.29 -14.99 -2.57
CA THR A 33 10.36 -14.06 -1.95
C THR A 33 11.06 -12.72 -1.73
N LEU A 34 10.42 -11.64 -2.16
CA LEU A 34 10.99 -10.31 -2.03
C LEU A 34 10.95 -9.84 -0.56
N PRO A 35 12.06 -9.25 -0.04
CA PRO A 35 12.05 -8.62 1.27
C PRO A 35 11.24 -7.32 1.26
N ASN A 36 10.69 -6.93 2.40
CA ASN A 36 10.05 -5.60 2.52
C ASN A 36 11.10 -4.47 2.52
N HIS A 37 12.32 -4.76 2.90
CA HIS A 37 13.41 -3.80 2.92
C HIS A 37 14.69 -4.44 2.38
N ASP A 38 15.38 -3.76 1.48
CA ASP A 38 16.71 -4.14 0.99
C ASP A 38 17.73 -3.07 1.39
N ALA A 39 18.60 -3.45 2.33
CA ALA A 39 19.59 -2.52 2.88
C ALA A 39 20.62 -2.01 1.85
N GLN A 40 20.88 -2.79 0.79
CA GLN A 40 21.77 -2.36 -0.28
C GLN A 40 21.09 -1.28 -1.12
N LEU A 41 19.88 -1.53 -1.59
CA LEU A 41 19.10 -0.59 -2.37
C LEU A 41 18.84 0.71 -1.60
N ALA A 42 18.52 0.60 -0.29
CA ALA A 42 18.34 1.75 0.58
C ALA A 42 19.60 2.62 0.68
N ARG A 43 20.81 2.01 0.83
CA ARG A 43 22.07 2.77 0.84
C ARG A 43 22.28 3.53 -0.47
N TYR A 44 22.00 2.91 -1.61
CA TYR A 44 22.13 3.57 -2.91
C TYR A 44 21.13 4.71 -3.06
N PHE A 45 19.87 4.47 -2.71
CA PHE A 45 18.84 5.50 -2.74
C PHE A 45 19.24 6.70 -1.87
N ASN A 46 19.61 6.45 -0.62
CA ASN A 46 19.92 7.49 0.37
C ASN A 46 21.18 8.31 0.02
N SER A 47 22.12 7.71 -0.74
CA SER A 47 23.35 8.39 -1.18
C SER A 47 23.24 9.06 -2.53
N SER A 48 22.14 8.85 -3.27
CA SER A 48 21.97 9.33 -4.65
C SER A 48 21.07 10.56 -4.68
N VAL A 49 21.62 11.70 -5.07
CA VAL A 49 20.84 12.93 -5.20
C VAL A 49 19.93 12.86 -6.45
N GLY A 50 18.64 13.11 -6.24
CA GLY A 50 17.65 13.18 -7.32
C GLY A 50 16.94 11.87 -7.65
N VAL A 51 17.31 10.76 -7.03
CA VAL A 51 16.54 9.51 -7.10
C VAL A 51 15.22 9.71 -6.36
N THR A 52 14.13 9.36 -7.01
CA THR A 52 12.77 9.50 -6.45
C THR A 52 12.10 8.17 -6.22
N VAL A 53 12.56 7.11 -6.89
CA VAL A 53 12.00 5.76 -6.79
C VAL A 53 13.10 4.72 -6.66
N ALA A 54 12.91 3.79 -5.75
CA ALA A 54 13.67 2.53 -5.69
C ALA A 54 12.71 1.37 -5.94
N VAL A 55 13.18 0.33 -6.62
CA VAL A 55 12.39 -0.84 -6.98
C VAL A 55 13.14 -2.11 -6.63
N ILE A 56 12.45 -3.05 -6.01
CA ILE A 56 12.89 -4.45 -5.87
C ILE A 56 11.95 -5.31 -6.71
N THR A 57 12.49 -6.19 -7.51
CA THR A 57 11.68 -7.10 -8.31
C THR A 57 12.31 -8.49 -8.42
N ASN A 58 11.46 -9.53 -8.55
CA ASN A 58 11.85 -10.87 -8.98
C ASN A 58 11.28 -11.22 -10.37
N GLY A 59 10.83 -10.19 -11.12
CA GLY A 59 10.17 -10.33 -12.43
C GLY A 59 8.66 -10.58 -12.34
N ARG A 60 8.18 -11.30 -11.32
CA ARG A 60 6.75 -11.53 -11.07
C ARG A 60 6.14 -10.41 -10.24
N GLU A 61 6.77 -10.08 -9.13
CA GLU A 61 6.36 -9.04 -8.20
C GLU A 61 7.33 -7.87 -8.27
N TRP A 62 6.79 -6.66 -8.20
CA TRP A 62 7.52 -5.40 -8.22
C TRP A 62 7.10 -4.55 -7.02
N ARG A 63 8.05 -4.14 -6.20
CA ARG A 63 7.84 -3.30 -5.02
C ARG A 63 8.52 -1.97 -5.21
N PHE A 64 7.75 -0.90 -5.14
CA PHE A 64 8.22 0.47 -5.37
C PHE A 64 8.31 1.23 -4.05
N PHE A 65 9.44 1.87 -3.82
CA PHE A 65 9.75 2.64 -2.63
C PHE A 65 10.08 4.08 -3.00
N THR A 66 9.85 5.00 -2.07
CA THR A 66 10.21 6.42 -2.17
C THR A 66 10.62 6.94 -0.79
N ASP A 67 10.67 8.26 -0.60
CA ASP A 67 11.11 8.94 0.62
C ASP A 67 10.01 9.82 1.25
N LEU A 68 8.81 9.25 1.48
CA LEU A 68 7.67 9.99 2.04
C LEU A 68 7.91 10.45 3.48
N ASN A 69 8.57 9.62 4.30
CA ASN A 69 8.78 9.91 5.71
C ASN A 69 9.89 10.94 5.94
N ASN A 70 11.03 10.73 5.30
CA ASN A 70 12.21 11.58 5.47
C ASN A 70 12.87 11.77 4.11
N LYS A 71 13.05 13.02 3.71
CA LYS A 71 13.67 13.35 2.42
C LYS A 71 15.02 12.66 2.24
N ASN A 72 15.22 12.03 1.07
CA ASN A 72 16.40 11.24 0.69
C ASN A 72 16.67 10.03 1.60
N VAL A 73 15.66 9.52 2.30
CA VAL A 73 15.73 8.28 3.07
C VAL A 73 14.65 7.35 2.56
N MET A 74 15.04 6.24 1.93
CA MET A 74 14.09 5.25 1.42
C MET A 74 13.20 4.73 2.55
N ASP A 75 11.90 4.74 2.33
CA ASP A 75 10.93 4.19 3.28
C ASP A 75 11.11 2.67 3.44
N ASP A 76 10.77 2.13 4.61
CA ASP A 76 10.87 0.69 4.89
C ASP A 76 9.76 -0.12 4.22
N GLU A 77 8.63 0.51 3.90
CA GLU A 77 7.50 -0.13 3.25
C GLU A 77 7.30 0.41 1.83
N PRO A 78 6.98 -0.45 0.85
CA PRO A 78 6.67 -0.02 -0.51
C PRO A 78 5.36 0.77 -0.53
N PHE A 79 5.31 1.83 -1.34
CA PHE A 79 4.08 2.57 -1.58
C PHE A 79 3.19 1.94 -2.65
N LEU A 80 3.77 1.06 -3.48
CA LEU A 80 3.09 0.34 -4.54
C LEU A 80 3.67 -1.07 -4.67
N ILE A 81 2.80 -2.06 -4.79
CA ILE A 81 3.16 -3.44 -5.09
C ILE A 81 2.36 -3.87 -6.32
N LEU A 82 3.06 -4.31 -7.37
CA LEU A 82 2.47 -4.89 -8.56
C LEU A 82 2.80 -6.36 -8.63
N ASP A 83 1.78 -7.22 -8.69
CA ASP A 83 1.92 -8.66 -8.90
C ASP A 83 1.38 -9.02 -10.28
N PHE A 84 2.29 -9.22 -11.24
CA PHE A 84 1.94 -9.58 -12.62
C PHE A 84 1.44 -11.02 -12.76
N SER A 85 1.54 -11.85 -11.73
CA SER A 85 0.99 -13.21 -11.74
C SER A 85 -0.51 -13.23 -11.41
N SER A 86 -1.05 -12.16 -10.82
CA SER A 86 -2.43 -12.11 -10.35
C SER A 86 -3.47 -11.83 -11.43
N GLY A 87 -3.06 -11.34 -12.62
CA GLY A 87 -3.96 -10.95 -13.72
C GLY A 87 -4.89 -9.78 -13.35
N ASN A 88 -4.57 -8.98 -12.36
CA ASN A 88 -5.38 -7.85 -11.92
C ASN A 88 -5.07 -6.60 -12.74
N ASP A 89 -5.98 -6.22 -13.64
CA ASP A 89 -5.80 -5.07 -14.54
C ASP A 89 -5.65 -3.74 -13.81
N ALA A 90 -6.24 -3.58 -12.62
CA ALA A 90 -6.11 -2.36 -11.82
C ALA A 90 -4.65 -2.02 -11.46
N HIS A 91 -3.77 -3.02 -11.43
CA HIS A 91 -2.34 -2.80 -11.20
C HIS A 91 -1.65 -2.16 -12.42
N TYR A 92 -2.12 -2.43 -13.64
CA TYR A 92 -1.49 -1.92 -14.86
C TYR A 92 -1.74 -0.42 -15.06
N GLU A 93 -2.88 0.10 -14.61
CA GLU A 93 -3.18 1.53 -14.70
C GLU A 93 -2.15 2.36 -13.94
N GLN A 94 -1.62 1.83 -12.85
CA GLN A 94 -0.60 2.53 -12.05
C GLN A 94 0.77 2.60 -12.75
N LEU A 95 1.03 1.73 -13.75
CA LEU A 95 2.25 1.80 -14.56
C LEU A 95 2.31 3.05 -15.45
N PHE A 96 1.19 3.70 -15.71
CA PHE A 96 1.14 4.94 -16.47
C PHE A 96 2.07 6.01 -15.88
N TYR A 97 2.16 6.10 -14.56
CA TYR A 97 3.00 7.08 -13.87
C TYR A 97 4.52 6.83 -14.06
N PHE A 98 4.91 5.67 -14.58
CA PHE A 98 6.30 5.29 -14.82
C PHE A 98 6.70 5.35 -16.30
N GLN A 99 5.80 5.76 -17.19
CA GLN A 99 6.14 5.98 -18.59
C GLN A 99 7.10 7.16 -18.73
N TYR A 100 8.09 7.02 -19.62
CA TYR A 100 9.16 8.00 -19.78
C TYR A 100 8.67 9.42 -20.00
N ASP A 101 7.67 9.60 -20.89
CA ASP A 101 7.12 10.92 -21.23
C ASP A 101 6.19 11.49 -20.15
N GLU A 102 5.63 10.62 -19.29
CA GLU A 102 4.68 10.98 -18.23
C GLU A 102 5.32 10.97 -16.83
N PHE A 103 6.62 10.63 -16.76
CA PHE A 103 7.31 10.52 -15.47
C PHE A 103 7.48 11.89 -14.82
N GLN A 104 6.66 12.16 -13.80
CA GLN A 104 6.68 13.37 -13.00
C GLN A 104 6.85 13.01 -11.53
N PRO A 105 8.03 13.24 -10.94
CA PRO A 105 8.34 12.86 -9.55
C PRO A 105 7.31 13.37 -8.53
N GLU A 106 6.80 14.59 -8.73
CA GLU A 106 5.84 15.21 -7.83
C GLU A 106 4.49 14.50 -7.87
N LYS A 107 4.03 14.12 -9.06
CA LYS A 107 2.79 13.33 -9.21
C LYS A 107 2.94 11.95 -8.59
N LEU A 108 4.08 11.30 -8.84
CA LEU A 108 4.37 9.99 -8.27
C LEU A 108 4.38 10.05 -6.74
N ARG A 109 4.96 11.10 -6.17
CA ARG A 109 4.97 11.30 -4.72
C ARG A 109 3.55 11.47 -4.16
N ALA A 110 2.69 12.23 -4.83
CA ALA A 110 1.29 12.40 -4.44
C ALA A 110 0.53 11.06 -4.47
N VAL A 111 0.71 10.24 -5.52
CA VAL A 111 0.13 8.90 -5.63
C VAL A 111 0.65 7.97 -4.52
N ALA A 112 1.96 8.04 -4.24
CA ALA A 112 2.57 7.25 -3.17
C ALA A 112 1.98 7.61 -1.79
N GLU A 113 1.77 8.89 -1.52
CA GLU A 113 1.17 9.39 -0.29
C GLU A 113 -0.29 8.93 -0.16
N GLU A 114 -1.08 9.03 -1.22
CA GLU A 114 -2.46 8.55 -1.27
C GLU A 114 -2.54 7.05 -1.00
N ASN A 115 -1.77 6.24 -1.71
CA ASN A 115 -1.72 4.78 -1.51
C ASN A 115 -1.36 4.42 -0.07
N ARG A 116 -0.42 5.14 0.53
CA ARG A 116 -0.03 4.96 1.93
C ARG A 116 -1.19 5.24 2.88
N TYR A 117 -1.91 6.36 2.71
CA TYR A 117 -3.07 6.67 3.55
C TYR A 117 -4.16 5.61 3.38
N LEU A 118 -4.45 5.20 2.16
CA LEU A 118 -5.42 4.12 1.90
C LEU A 118 -5.04 2.83 2.63
N ALA A 119 -3.78 2.40 2.54
CA ALA A 119 -3.30 1.20 3.23
C ALA A 119 -3.42 1.32 4.76
N ILE A 120 -3.07 2.48 5.34
CA ILE A 120 -3.22 2.75 6.76
C ILE A 120 -4.70 2.70 7.17
N PHE A 121 -5.57 3.37 6.42
CA PHE A 121 -7.00 3.41 6.73
C PHE A 121 -7.64 2.03 6.60
N GLN A 122 -7.31 1.26 5.57
CA GLN A 122 -7.78 -0.12 5.41
C GLN A 122 -7.37 -1.00 6.60
N LYS A 123 -6.11 -0.88 7.05
CA LYS A 123 -5.60 -1.61 8.23
C LYS A 123 -6.36 -1.25 9.50
N ILE A 124 -6.60 0.04 9.73
CA ILE A 124 -7.34 0.54 10.90
C ILE A 124 -8.79 0.08 10.84
N ILE A 125 -9.47 0.25 9.70
CA ILE A 125 -10.85 -0.17 9.50
C ILE A 125 -10.96 -1.68 9.72
N ASN A 126 -10.10 -2.48 9.09
CA ASN A 126 -10.11 -3.94 9.24
C ASN A 126 -9.92 -4.36 10.70
N LYS A 127 -8.96 -3.75 11.42
CA LYS A 127 -8.74 -4.01 12.84
C LYS A 127 -9.97 -3.62 13.68
N SER A 128 -10.62 -2.51 13.36
CA SER A 128 -11.79 -2.02 14.09
C SER A 128 -13.02 -2.93 13.88
N LEU A 129 -13.20 -3.43 12.65
CA LEU A 129 -14.36 -4.26 12.30
C LEU A 129 -14.21 -5.72 12.77
N ARG A 130 -12.99 -6.27 12.79
CA ARG A 130 -12.75 -7.69 13.12
C ARG A 130 -12.40 -7.94 14.58
N GLY A 131 -11.97 -6.91 15.32
CA GLY A 131 -11.48 -7.03 16.69
C GLY A 131 -12.46 -6.51 17.73
N ASN A 132 -12.17 -6.80 18.98
CA ASN A 132 -12.87 -6.20 20.14
C ASN A 132 -12.37 -4.76 20.38
N ASN A 133 -12.48 -3.90 19.35
CA ASN A 133 -12.09 -2.51 19.46
C ASN A 133 -13.16 -1.73 20.24
N LEU A 134 -12.92 -1.49 21.53
CA LEU A 134 -13.87 -0.81 22.40
C LEU A 134 -14.17 0.63 21.97
N ASP A 135 -13.29 1.29 21.24
CA ASP A 135 -13.57 2.64 20.72
C ASP A 135 -14.58 2.58 19.57
N PHE A 136 -14.47 1.57 18.70
CA PHE A 136 -15.48 1.31 17.67
C PHE A 136 -16.81 0.90 18.29
N VAL A 137 -16.80 0.02 19.28
CA VAL A 137 -18.02 -0.36 20.04
C VAL A 137 -18.64 0.88 20.67
N ARG A 138 -17.84 1.73 21.31
CA ARG A 138 -18.31 2.98 21.92
C ARG A 138 -18.96 3.88 20.89
N PHE A 139 -18.33 4.06 19.73
CA PHE A 139 -18.89 4.86 18.64
C PHE A 139 -20.27 4.35 18.23
N VAL A 140 -20.42 3.06 17.95
CA VAL A 140 -21.68 2.44 17.51
C VAL A 140 -22.76 2.61 18.61
N VAL A 141 -22.43 2.32 19.87
CA VAL A 141 -23.37 2.41 20.99
C VAL A 141 -23.80 3.86 21.27
N GLN A 142 -22.91 4.83 21.09
CA GLN A 142 -23.24 6.27 21.16
C GLN A 142 -24.24 6.67 20.07
N GLN A 143 -24.01 6.24 18.83
CA GLN A 143 -24.93 6.54 17.73
C GLN A 143 -26.30 5.86 17.89
N ALA A 144 -26.34 4.71 18.55
CA ALA A 144 -27.60 4.01 18.87
C ALA A 144 -28.44 4.72 19.95
N ASN A 145 -27.90 5.77 20.59
CA ASN A 145 -28.56 6.61 21.57
C ASN A 145 -29.28 5.80 22.66
N LEU A 146 -28.65 4.73 23.14
CA LEU A 146 -29.16 3.96 24.24
C LEU A 146 -29.16 4.86 25.48
N GLN A 147 -30.34 5.08 26.10
CA GLN A 147 -30.50 5.93 27.29
C GLN A 147 -29.86 5.27 28.52
N ARG A 148 -28.57 4.99 28.47
CA ARG A 148 -27.76 4.35 29.51
C ARG A 148 -26.40 5.02 29.62
N GLN A 149 -25.85 5.08 30.82
CA GLN A 149 -24.49 5.57 31.02
C GLN A 149 -23.48 4.58 30.40
N LEU A 150 -22.59 5.08 29.53
CA LEU A 150 -21.57 4.29 28.88
C LEU A 150 -20.42 3.96 29.82
N THR A 151 -20.52 2.84 30.51
CA THR A 151 -19.44 2.29 31.33
C THR A 151 -18.63 1.27 30.56
N SER A 152 -17.36 1.06 30.94
CA SER A 152 -16.51 0.02 30.32
C SER A 152 -17.17 -1.35 30.35
N LYS A 153 -17.80 -1.70 31.47
CA LYS A 153 -18.51 -2.99 31.63
C LYS A 153 -19.68 -3.13 30.64
N LEU A 154 -20.43 -2.04 30.41
CA LEU A 154 -21.51 -2.05 29.40
C LEU A 154 -20.95 -2.23 28.00
N LEU A 155 -19.87 -1.50 27.64
CA LEU A 155 -19.24 -1.62 26.32
C LEU A 155 -18.70 -3.03 26.08
N GLU A 156 -18.06 -3.64 27.07
CA GLU A 156 -17.58 -5.03 27.00
C GLU A 156 -18.72 -6.01 26.79
N SER A 157 -19.87 -5.80 27.47
CA SER A 157 -21.05 -6.66 27.32
C SER A 157 -21.73 -6.52 25.95
N LEU A 158 -21.63 -5.34 25.31
CA LEU A 158 -22.22 -5.07 23.99
C LEU A 158 -21.29 -5.39 22.83
N ALA A 159 -19.97 -5.55 23.09
CA ALA A 159 -18.99 -5.80 22.05
C ALA A 159 -19.30 -7.02 21.16
N PRO A 160 -19.75 -8.18 21.68
CA PRO A 160 -20.15 -9.31 20.84
C PRO A 160 -21.31 -8.99 19.90
N MET A 161 -22.29 -8.21 20.35
CA MET A 161 -23.46 -7.81 19.55
C MET A 161 -23.07 -6.85 18.43
N VAL A 162 -22.19 -5.89 18.73
CA VAL A 162 -21.64 -4.97 17.71
C VAL A 162 -20.83 -5.75 16.67
N LYS A 163 -20.05 -6.73 17.10
CA LYS A 163 -19.30 -7.60 16.19
C LYS A 163 -20.23 -8.39 15.26
N GLU A 164 -21.26 -9.05 15.81
CA GLU A 164 -22.24 -9.80 15.02
C GLU A 164 -22.98 -8.92 14.01
N ALA A 165 -23.42 -7.72 14.45
CA ALA A 165 -24.05 -6.75 13.56
C ALA A 165 -23.10 -6.29 12.43
N THR A 166 -21.82 -6.09 12.74
CA THR A 166 -20.81 -5.71 11.75
C THR A 166 -20.59 -6.81 10.72
N GLU A 167 -20.48 -8.06 11.16
CA GLU A 167 -20.32 -9.22 10.27
C GLU A 167 -21.53 -9.39 9.35
N SER A 168 -22.75 -9.18 9.86
CA SER A 168 -23.98 -9.20 9.06
C SER A 168 -23.96 -8.12 7.98
N VAL A 169 -23.65 -6.87 8.33
CA VAL A 169 -23.59 -5.76 7.37
C VAL A 169 -22.54 -6.00 6.29
N ILE A 170 -21.37 -6.53 6.65
CA ILE A 170 -20.32 -6.86 5.66
C ILE A 170 -20.80 -7.94 4.70
N ALA A 171 -21.48 -8.98 5.20
CA ALA A 171 -22.03 -10.04 4.37
C ALA A 171 -23.09 -9.51 3.38
N ASP A 172 -24.00 -8.66 3.86
CA ASP A 172 -25.02 -8.03 3.02
C ASP A 172 -24.41 -7.15 1.92
N MET A 173 -23.37 -6.36 2.27
CA MET A 173 -22.65 -5.53 1.29
C MET A 173 -21.93 -6.39 0.23
N ALA A 174 -21.36 -7.51 0.61
CA ALA A 174 -20.71 -8.43 -0.34
C ALA A 174 -21.74 -9.00 -1.34
N ILE A 175 -22.91 -9.43 -0.86
CA ILE A 175 -23.99 -9.94 -1.73
C ILE A 175 -24.46 -8.87 -2.73
N ILE A 176 -24.66 -7.64 -2.26
CA ILE A 176 -25.06 -6.51 -3.13
C ILE A 176 -23.98 -6.22 -4.19
N GLY A 177 -22.71 -6.30 -3.82
CA GLY A 177 -21.56 -6.13 -4.73
C GLY A 177 -21.56 -7.19 -5.84
N PHE A 178 -21.79 -8.45 -5.51
CA PHE A 178 -21.89 -9.54 -6.49
C PHE A 178 -23.07 -9.33 -7.47
N MET A 179 -24.25 -8.98 -6.96
CA MET A 179 -25.43 -8.76 -7.79
C MET A 179 -25.26 -7.59 -8.79
N ARG A 180 -24.51 -6.55 -8.42
CA ARG A 180 -24.21 -5.42 -9.32
C ARG A 180 -23.25 -5.80 -10.44
N ASN A 181 -22.26 -6.63 -10.17
CA ASN A 181 -21.31 -7.09 -11.18
C ASN A 181 -21.98 -7.98 -12.22
N GLU A 182 -22.88 -8.88 -11.81
CA GLU A 182 -23.65 -9.72 -12.77
C GLU A 182 -24.56 -8.91 -13.69
N GLN A 183 -25.08 -7.76 -13.21
CA GLN A 183 -25.93 -6.89 -14.05
C GLN A 183 -25.11 -5.97 -14.98
N GLY A 184 -23.82 -5.77 -14.71
CA GLY A 184 -22.91 -5.00 -15.55
C GLY A 184 -22.41 -5.77 -16.77
N GLU A 185 -22.25 -7.09 -16.69
CA GLU A 185 -21.74 -7.94 -17.77
C GLU A 185 -22.79 -8.26 -18.87
N HIS A 186 -24.07 -7.99 -18.63
CA HIS A 186 -25.14 -8.19 -19.62
C HIS A 186 -25.45 -6.96 -20.50
N LYS A 187 -24.60 -5.91 -20.46
CA LYS A 187 -24.81 -4.67 -21.23
C LYS A 187 -23.69 -4.34 -22.23
N THR A 188 -22.88 -5.32 -22.61
CA THR A 188 -21.89 -5.16 -23.71
C THR A 188 -22.21 -6.07 -24.87
#